data_0dbb42442995de4db814d74c5b30d0f6
#
_entry.id   0dbb42442995de4db814d74c5b30d0f6
#
_cell.length_a   1.000
_cell.length_b   1.000
_cell.length_c   1.000
_cell.angle_alpha   90.00
_cell.angle_beta   90.00
_cell.angle_gamma   90.00
#
_symmetry.space_group_name_H-M   'P 1'
#
loop_
_entity.id
_entity.type
_entity.pdbx_description
1 polymer ?
#
loop_
_entity_poly.entity_id
_entity_poly.type
_entity_poly.pdbx_seq_one_letter_code
_entity_poly.pdbx_strand_id
1 'polypeptide(L)'
;MANPADKAVGRRKFLSEAAAGAAGLVATPRVGSARQADQQAQGQGHQTVPSDVALRVKALESILVEKGMVDPATIDAVIETYESKIGPRNGARVVARAWVDPAYRKRLLADGTAAIAELGYGGSQGEHMVVVENTPTVHNMVVCTLCSCYPWPVLGLPPVWYKSAPYRSRAVLDPRGVLREFGTIIGDKVEVRVWDSTAELRYLVLPERPSGAEGFSEEQLAELVTRDSMIGVTRAKAPEGVS
;
A
#
# COMPACT_ATOMS: atom_id res chain seq x y z
N MET A 1 32.77 -2.85 -14.51
CA MET A 1 31.45 -2.82 -15.16
C MET A 1 30.76 -4.14 -14.85
N ALA A 2 29.80 -4.16 -13.94
CA ALA A 2 29.08 -5.35 -13.51
C ALA A 2 27.90 -5.62 -14.45
N ASN A 3 27.75 -6.87 -14.84
CA ASN A 3 26.78 -7.36 -15.83
C ASN A 3 25.34 -7.31 -15.24
N PRO A 4 24.34 -6.74 -15.93
CA PRO A 4 22.98 -6.65 -15.43
C PRO A 4 22.23 -7.99 -15.30
N ALA A 5 22.79 -9.11 -15.77
CA ALA A 5 22.19 -10.44 -15.70
C ALA A 5 22.19 -11.08 -14.28
N ASP A 6 22.96 -10.55 -13.33
CA ASP A 6 23.12 -11.15 -11.99
C ASP A 6 22.01 -10.81 -10.99
N LYS A 7 21.10 -9.87 -11.30
CA LYS A 7 20.01 -9.48 -10.40
C LYS A 7 18.73 -10.31 -10.53
N ALA A 8 18.60 -11.11 -11.59
CA ALA A 8 17.39 -11.92 -11.84
C ALA A 8 17.38 -13.30 -11.13
N VAL A 9 18.46 -13.64 -10.41
CA VAL A 9 18.68 -14.99 -9.86
C VAL A 9 17.87 -15.27 -8.57
N GLY A 10 17.38 -14.25 -7.87
CA GLY A 10 16.81 -14.41 -6.52
C GLY A 10 15.54 -15.27 -6.42
N ARG A 11 14.61 -15.15 -7.36
CA ARG A 11 13.30 -15.84 -7.28
C ARG A 11 13.36 -17.31 -7.67
N ARG A 12 14.10 -17.66 -8.72
CA ARG A 12 14.24 -19.07 -9.17
C ARG A 12 15.02 -19.92 -8.16
N LYS A 13 16.06 -19.34 -7.54
CA LYS A 13 16.87 -20.03 -6.53
C LYS A 13 16.11 -20.29 -5.23
N PHE A 14 15.27 -19.33 -4.81
CA PHE A 14 14.43 -19.47 -3.62
C PHE A 14 13.41 -20.61 -3.74
N LEU A 15 12.83 -20.83 -4.91
CA LEU A 15 11.81 -21.88 -5.15
C LEU A 15 12.40 -23.28 -5.35
N SER A 16 13.66 -23.41 -5.78
CA SER A 16 14.33 -24.72 -5.95
C SER A 16 14.85 -25.31 -4.63
N GLU A 17 15.16 -24.46 -3.65
CA GLU A 17 15.63 -24.91 -2.33
C GLU A 17 14.49 -25.35 -1.39
N ALA A 18 13.24 -24.91 -1.65
CA ALA A 18 12.08 -25.27 -0.84
C ALA A 18 11.55 -26.69 -1.06
N ALA A 19 11.98 -27.39 -2.11
CA ALA A 19 11.50 -28.73 -2.46
C ALA A 19 12.16 -29.88 -1.68
N ALA A 20 13.21 -29.63 -0.90
CA ALA A 20 14.05 -30.67 -0.30
C ALA A 20 13.72 -30.99 1.20
N GLY A 21 12.71 -30.36 1.83
CA GLY A 21 12.51 -30.41 3.27
C GLY A 21 11.18 -30.94 3.80
N ALA A 22 10.38 -31.69 3.04
CA ALA A 22 9.08 -32.19 3.52
C ALA A 22 9.14 -33.63 4.00
N ALA A 23 9.60 -33.86 5.24
CA ALA A 23 9.36 -35.10 6.00
C ALA A 23 9.12 -34.80 7.48
N GLY A 24 7.86 -34.95 7.92
CA GLY A 24 7.48 -35.26 9.30
C GLY A 24 7.14 -34.09 10.22
N LEU A 25 5.86 -33.94 10.51
CA LEU A 25 5.26 -34.03 11.87
C LEU A 25 3.80 -33.52 11.80
N VAL A 26 2.87 -34.41 12.05
CA VAL A 26 1.44 -34.11 12.24
C VAL A 26 1.27 -33.48 13.62
N ALA A 27 0.87 -32.23 13.69
CA ALA A 27 0.44 -31.58 14.93
C ALA A 27 -0.99 -31.04 14.75
N THR A 28 -1.85 -31.39 15.69
CA THR A 28 -3.26 -31.02 15.82
C THR A 28 -3.44 -29.48 15.88
N PRO A 29 -4.51 -28.91 15.26
CA PRO A 29 -4.71 -27.47 15.28
C PRO A 29 -5.21 -27.01 16.67
N ARG A 30 -4.40 -26.21 17.36
CA ARG A 30 -4.88 -25.34 18.43
C ARG A 30 -5.43 -24.06 17.80
N VAL A 31 -6.66 -23.71 18.18
CA VAL A 31 -7.31 -22.45 17.84
C VAL A 31 -6.51 -21.32 18.52
N GLY A 32 -5.53 -20.80 17.81
CA GLY A 32 -4.80 -19.57 18.18
C GLY A 32 -5.54 -18.36 17.64
N SER A 33 -5.69 -17.33 18.47
CA SER A 33 -6.44 -16.11 18.19
C SER A 33 -5.96 -15.44 16.89
N ALA A 34 -6.89 -14.81 16.15
CA ALA A 34 -6.66 -14.08 14.91
C ALA A 34 -5.52 -13.02 14.98
N ARG A 35 -5.18 -12.57 16.18
CA ARG A 35 -4.07 -11.65 16.45
C ARG A 35 -2.68 -12.21 16.10
N GLN A 36 -2.46 -13.51 16.13
CA GLN A 36 -1.15 -14.11 15.81
C GLN A 36 -0.93 -14.22 14.29
N ALA A 37 -1.99 -14.36 13.50
CA ALA A 37 -1.89 -14.41 12.04
C ALA A 37 -1.53 -13.04 11.46
N ASP A 38 -2.03 -11.93 12.03
CA ASP A 38 -1.77 -10.57 11.55
C ASP A 38 -0.36 -10.07 11.92
N GLN A 39 0.20 -10.50 13.06
CA GLN A 39 1.58 -10.15 13.45
C GLN A 39 2.63 -10.86 12.59
N GLN A 40 2.33 -12.03 12.05
CA GLN A 40 3.23 -12.75 11.14
C GLN A 40 3.28 -12.17 9.73
N ALA A 41 2.27 -11.39 9.33
CA ALA A 41 2.23 -10.70 8.03
C ALA A 41 3.07 -9.40 7.99
N GLN A 42 3.48 -8.86 9.14
CA GLN A 42 4.26 -7.61 9.24
C GLN A 42 5.77 -7.83 9.37
N GLY A 43 6.21 -9.05 9.64
CA GLY A 43 7.62 -9.41 9.63
C GLY A 43 8.05 -9.79 8.22
N GLN A 44 8.92 -9.00 7.57
CA GLN A 44 9.72 -9.46 6.42
C GLN A 44 10.75 -10.51 6.87
N GLY A 45 10.30 -11.52 7.61
CA GLY A 45 11.04 -12.74 7.84
C GLY A 45 10.92 -13.61 6.60
N HIS A 46 12.03 -13.99 5.99
CA HIS A 46 12.07 -14.97 4.92
C HIS A 46 11.31 -16.23 5.37
N GLN A 47 10.08 -16.40 4.89
CA GLN A 47 9.36 -17.66 5.07
C GLN A 47 10.12 -18.71 4.25
N THR A 48 10.73 -19.65 4.92
CA THR A 48 11.46 -20.77 4.28
C THR A 48 10.53 -21.71 3.49
N VAL A 49 9.23 -21.68 3.77
CA VAL A 49 8.21 -22.44 3.05
C VAL A 49 7.12 -21.47 2.56
N PRO A 50 6.81 -21.43 1.24
CA PRO A 50 5.73 -20.62 0.72
C PRO A 50 4.38 -21.03 1.33
N SER A 51 3.46 -20.08 1.48
CA SER A 51 2.10 -20.39 1.95
C SER A 51 1.37 -21.32 0.96
N ASP A 52 0.39 -22.07 1.46
CA ASP A 52 -0.44 -22.95 0.62
C ASP A 52 -1.07 -22.20 -0.58
N VAL A 53 -1.53 -20.97 -0.35
CA VAL A 53 -2.06 -20.10 -1.41
C VAL A 53 -0.99 -19.77 -2.45
N ALA A 54 0.24 -19.43 -2.01
CA ALA A 54 1.34 -19.14 -2.93
C ALA A 54 1.71 -20.35 -3.78
N LEU A 55 1.69 -21.56 -3.20
CA LEU A 55 1.93 -22.81 -3.92
C LEU A 55 0.83 -23.10 -4.95
N ARG A 56 -0.43 -22.87 -4.61
CA ARG A 56 -1.56 -23.03 -5.54
C ARG A 56 -1.48 -22.04 -6.71
N VAL A 57 -1.16 -20.77 -6.44
CA VAL A 57 -0.95 -19.77 -7.49
C VAL A 57 0.19 -20.17 -8.41
N LYS A 58 1.31 -20.67 -7.85
CA LYS A 58 2.44 -21.15 -8.63
C LYS A 58 2.09 -22.36 -9.52
N ALA A 59 1.29 -23.28 -9.00
CA ALA A 59 0.82 -24.44 -9.78
C ALA A 59 -0.09 -23.99 -10.93
N LEU A 60 -1.01 -23.05 -10.72
CA LEU A 60 -1.86 -22.49 -11.77
C LEU A 60 -1.03 -21.77 -12.84
N GLU A 61 -0.08 -20.93 -12.43
CA GLU A 61 0.86 -20.26 -13.35
C GLU A 61 1.60 -21.30 -14.22
N SER A 62 2.14 -22.35 -13.59
CA SER A 62 2.87 -23.40 -14.31
C SER A 62 2.01 -24.11 -15.36
N ILE A 63 0.74 -24.43 -15.03
CA ILE A 63 -0.20 -25.06 -15.97
C ILE A 63 -0.54 -24.13 -17.12
N LEU A 64 -0.76 -22.84 -16.86
CA LEU A 64 -1.09 -21.87 -17.92
C LEU A 64 0.08 -21.64 -18.88
N VAL A 65 1.30 -21.60 -18.34
CA VAL A 65 2.54 -21.50 -19.14
C VAL A 65 2.75 -22.76 -19.96
N GLU A 66 2.61 -23.95 -19.37
CA GLU A 66 2.76 -25.23 -20.06
C GLU A 66 1.75 -25.39 -21.22
N LYS A 67 0.54 -24.89 -21.02
CA LYS A 67 -0.50 -24.87 -22.07
C LYS A 67 -0.31 -23.76 -23.11
N GLY A 68 0.70 -22.92 -22.99
CA GLY A 68 0.95 -21.80 -23.90
C GLY A 68 -0.12 -20.69 -23.82
N MET A 69 -0.91 -20.65 -22.75
CA MET A 69 -1.95 -19.64 -22.54
C MET A 69 -1.40 -18.33 -21.99
N VAL A 70 -0.26 -18.38 -21.31
CA VAL A 70 0.42 -17.22 -20.71
C VAL A 70 1.92 -17.33 -20.97
N ASP A 71 2.51 -16.22 -21.42
CA ASP A 71 3.96 -16.08 -21.53
C ASP A 71 4.54 -15.64 -20.17
N PRO A 72 5.52 -16.36 -19.61
CA PRO A 72 6.19 -15.96 -18.36
C PRO A 72 6.73 -14.53 -18.39
N ALA A 73 7.26 -14.07 -19.53
CA ALA A 73 7.79 -12.73 -19.69
C ALA A 73 6.70 -11.65 -19.52
N THR A 74 5.46 -11.95 -19.91
CA THR A 74 4.31 -11.04 -19.70
C THR A 74 3.99 -10.91 -18.20
N ILE A 75 4.03 -12.02 -17.46
CA ILE A 75 3.81 -12.00 -16.00
C ILE A 75 4.91 -11.17 -15.32
N ASP A 76 6.17 -11.40 -15.67
CA ASP A 76 7.32 -10.68 -15.12
C ASP A 76 7.22 -9.17 -15.42
N ALA A 77 6.81 -8.79 -16.64
CA ALA A 77 6.61 -7.37 -17.02
C ALA A 77 5.48 -6.70 -16.23
N VAL A 78 4.38 -7.41 -15.96
CA VAL A 78 3.29 -6.91 -15.10
C VAL A 78 3.79 -6.72 -13.68
N ILE A 79 4.50 -7.70 -13.11
CA ILE A 79 5.06 -7.61 -11.77
C ILE A 79 6.03 -6.43 -11.66
N GLU A 80 6.97 -6.29 -12.60
CA GLU A 80 7.91 -5.17 -12.64
C GLU A 80 7.20 -3.82 -12.71
N THR A 81 6.14 -3.73 -13.49
CA THR A 81 5.33 -2.50 -13.57
C THR A 81 4.75 -2.12 -12.21
N TYR A 82 4.17 -3.08 -11.48
CA TYR A 82 3.61 -2.83 -10.16
C TYR A 82 4.67 -2.64 -9.06
N GLU A 83 5.87 -3.20 -9.22
CA GLU A 83 6.96 -3.02 -8.26
C GLU A 83 7.72 -1.69 -8.46
N SER A 84 7.86 -1.22 -9.71
CA SER A 84 8.75 -0.11 -10.06
C SER A 84 8.06 1.14 -10.63
N LYS A 85 6.95 1.00 -11.35
CA LYS A 85 6.30 2.10 -12.09
C LYS A 85 4.99 2.57 -11.49
N ILE A 86 4.30 1.69 -10.76
CA ILE A 86 3.01 1.99 -10.12
C ILE A 86 3.21 1.82 -8.61
N GLY A 87 2.76 2.77 -7.82
CA GLY A 87 2.79 2.55 -6.39
C GLY A 87 2.95 3.78 -5.52
N PRO A 88 3.26 3.57 -4.24
CA PRO A 88 3.26 4.61 -3.23
C PRO A 88 4.19 5.79 -3.52
N ARG A 89 5.24 5.58 -4.32
CA ARG A 89 6.13 6.68 -4.75
C ARG A 89 5.42 7.70 -5.64
N ASN A 90 4.47 7.25 -6.48
CA ASN A 90 3.67 8.16 -7.30
C ASN A 90 2.77 9.03 -6.42
N GLY A 91 2.06 8.42 -5.48
CA GLY A 91 1.25 9.16 -4.50
C GLY A 91 2.09 10.09 -3.62
N ALA A 92 3.29 9.67 -3.20
CA ALA A 92 4.20 10.50 -2.45
C ALA A 92 4.62 11.77 -3.23
N ARG A 93 4.87 11.66 -4.53
CA ARG A 93 5.13 12.82 -5.41
C ARG A 93 3.92 13.72 -5.56
N VAL A 94 2.71 13.15 -5.69
CA VAL A 94 1.45 13.93 -5.70
C VAL A 94 1.31 14.76 -4.42
N VAL A 95 1.53 14.13 -3.26
CA VAL A 95 1.47 14.79 -1.96
C VAL A 95 2.55 15.86 -1.81
N ALA A 96 3.80 15.55 -2.14
CA ALA A 96 4.91 16.49 -2.06
C ALA A 96 4.68 17.72 -2.95
N ARG A 97 4.20 17.52 -4.18
CA ARG A 97 3.81 18.62 -5.08
C ARG A 97 2.70 19.47 -4.45
N ALA A 98 1.68 18.87 -3.86
CA ALA A 98 0.61 19.60 -3.21
C ALA A 98 1.09 20.42 -2.01
N TRP A 99 2.13 19.97 -1.31
CA TRP A 99 2.72 20.69 -0.18
C TRP A 99 3.54 21.92 -0.59
N VAL A 100 4.12 21.94 -1.81
CA VAL A 100 4.98 23.04 -2.28
C VAL A 100 4.27 23.95 -3.28
N ASP A 101 3.22 23.49 -3.95
CA ASP A 101 2.45 24.25 -4.95
C ASP A 101 0.98 24.40 -4.52
N PRO A 102 0.60 25.55 -3.93
CA PRO A 102 -0.79 25.80 -3.52
C PRO A 102 -1.79 25.79 -4.67
N ALA A 103 -1.36 26.14 -5.90
CA ALA A 103 -2.23 26.11 -7.06
C ALA A 103 -2.53 24.66 -7.48
N TYR A 104 -1.50 23.81 -7.49
CA TYR A 104 -1.68 22.37 -7.71
C TYR A 104 -2.56 21.74 -6.62
N ARG A 105 -2.29 22.04 -5.34
CA ARG A 105 -3.12 21.55 -4.21
C ARG A 105 -4.59 21.92 -4.39
N LYS A 106 -4.89 23.14 -4.82
CA LYS A 106 -6.28 23.56 -5.07
C LYS A 106 -6.94 22.72 -6.18
N ARG A 107 -6.22 22.45 -7.27
CA ARG A 107 -6.74 21.59 -8.36
C ARG A 107 -6.89 20.14 -7.88
N LEU A 108 -5.93 19.62 -7.15
CA LEU A 108 -5.94 18.25 -6.61
C LEU A 108 -7.16 17.99 -5.71
N LEU A 109 -7.52 18.95 -4.86
CA LEU A 109 -8.69 18.86 -3.99
C LEU A 109 -10.01 19.06 -4.73
N ALA A 110 -10.00 19.77 -5.88
CA ALA A 110 -11.18 19.98 -6.71
C ALA A 110 -11.47 18.79 -7.65
N ASP A 111 -10.43 18.25 -8.27
CA ASP A 111 -10.47 17.10 -9.19
C ASP A 111 -9.17 16.28 -9.05
N GLY A 112 -9.22 15.29 -8.18
CA GLY A 112 -8.06 14.43 -7.91
C GLY A 112 -7.60 13.66 -9.15
N THR A 113 -8.53 13.18 -9.96
CA THR A 113 -8.22 12.42 -11.18
C THR A 113 -7.44 13.24 -12.17
N ALA A 114 -7.95 14.44 -12.52
CA ALA A 114 -7.30 15.32 -13.48
C ALA A 114 -5.93 15.81 -12.96
N ALA A 115 -5.85 16.25 -11.72
CA ALA A 115 -4.59 16.75 -11.14
C ALA A 115 -3.51 15.66 -11.01
N ILE A 116 -3.88 14.43 -10.69
CA ILE A 116 -2.95 13.28 -10.63
C ILE A 116 -2.47 12.93 -12.04
N ALA A 117 -3.34 13.03 -13.05
CA ALA A 117 -2.98 12.81 -14.44
C ALA A 117 -2.01 13.88 -14.99
N GLU A 118 -2.00 15.12 -14.46
CA GLU A 118 -0.99 16.15 -14.81
C GLU A 118 0.45 15.65 -14.54
N LEU A 119 0.64 14.77 -13.55
CA LEU A 119 1.94 14.18 -13.22
C LEU A 119 2.22 12.87 -13.96
N GLY A 120 1.36 12.49 -14.91
CA GLY A 120 1.48 11.26 -15.68
C GLY A 120 1.01 10.00 -14.95
N TYR A 121 0.29 10.14 -13.84
CA TYR A 121 -0.23 9.01 -13.08
C TYR A 121 -1.73 8.83 -13.33
N GLY A 122 -2.13 7.64 -13.77
CA GLY A 122 -3.52 7.32 -14.09
C GLY A 122 -3.66 5.88 -14.54
N GLY A 123 -4.82 5.52 -15.03
CA GLY A 123 -5.10 4.21 -15.58
C GLY A 123 -6.07 3.39 -14.74
N SER A 124 -6.11 2.10 -15.01
CA SER A 124 -7.05 1.17 -14.39
C SER A 124 -7.00 1.21 -12.86
N GLN A 125 -8.15 1.14 -12.21
CA GLN A 125 -8.33 1.27 -10.75
C GLN A 125 -8.09 2.70 -10.20
N GLY A 126 -8.05 3.71 -11.08
CA GLY A 126 -7.95 5.11 -10.72
C GLY A 126 -8.94 5.98 -11.49
N GLU A 127 -10.09 5.42 -11.91
CA GLU A 127 -11.06 6.05 -12.79
C GLU A 127 -11.65 7.33 -12.21
N HIS A 128 -11.93 7.35 -10.91
CA HIS A 128 -12.35 8.54 -10.21
C HIS A 128 -11.69 8.64 -8.83
N MET A 129 -10.66 9.46 -8.74
CA MET A 129 -9.90 9.68 -7.51
C MET A 129 -10.34 10.97 -6.83
N VAL A 130 -10.75 10.87 -5.58
CA VAL A 130 -11.10 11.99 -4.70
C VAL A 130 -10.02 12.15 -3.64
N VAL A 131 -9.46 13.34 -3.53
CA VAL A 131 -8.44 13.66 -2.52
C VAL A 131 -9.08 14.36 -1.35
N VAL A 132 -8.84 13.82 -0.15
CA VAL A 132 -9.32 14.36 1.12
C VAL A 132 -8.15 14.82 1.98
N GLU A 133 -8.21 16.03 2.50
CA GLU A 133 -7.08 16.65 3.16
C GLU A 133 -7.17 16.57 4.68
N ASN A 134 -6.08 16.16 5.32
CA ASN A 134 -5.90 16.31 6.76
C ASN A 134 -5.60 17.77 7.12
N THR A 135 -6.17 18.20 8.23
CA THR A 135 -5.98 19.53 8.80
C THR A 135 -5.74 19.41 10.31
N PRO A 136 -5.33 20.48 11.02
CA PRO A 136 -5.19 20.42 12.47
C PRO A 136 -6.45 19.98 13.24
N THR A 137 -7.62 20.08 12.61
CA THR A 137 -8.92 19.73 13.22
C THR A 137 -9.60 18.51 12.62
N VAL A 138 -9.11 18.00 11.49
CA VAL A 138 -9.71 16.86 10.77
C VAL A 138 -8.63 15.86 10.37
N HIS A 139 -8.82 14.60 10.74
CA HIS A 139 -8.01 13.47 10.29
C HIS A 139 -8.87 12.53 9.46
N ASN A 140 -8.45 12.27 8.22
CA ASN A 140 -9.16 11.40 7.28
C ASN A 140 -8.53 10.01 7.26
N MET A 141 -9.36 8.99 7.10
CA MET A 141 -8.96 7.61 6.93
C MET A 141 -9.78 6.96 5.83
N VAL A 142 -9.17 6.11 5.02
CA VAL A 142 -9.81 5.44 3.88
C VAL A 142 -10.01 3.96 4.19
N VAL A 143 -11.15 3.44 3.80
CA VAL A 143 -11.50 2.01 3.86
C VAL A 143 -12.25 1.63 2.59
N CYS A 144 -12.33 0.34 2.28
CA CYS A 144 -13.39 -0.21 1.42
C CYS A 144 -14.07 -1.33 2.20
N THR A 145 -15.32 -1.08 2.65
CA THR A 145 -16.06 -2.02 3.49
C THR A 145 -16.50 -3.27 2.72
N LEU A 146 -16.68 -3.17 1.41
CA LEU A 146 -17.16 -4.28 0.58
C LEU A 146 -16.05 -5.21 0.09
N CYS A 147 -14.92 -4.64 -0.34
CA CYS A 147 -13.85 -5.42 -0.96
C CYS A 147 -12.47 -4.85 -0.67
N SER A 148 -11.81 -4.24 -1.64
CA SER A 148 -10.47 -3.67 -1.51
C SER A 148 -10.25 -2.53 -2.51
N CYS A 149 -11.30 -1.76 -2.80
CA CYS A 149 -11.23 -0.62 -3.71
C CYS A 149 -10.18 0.38 -3.25
N TYR A 150 -9.26 0.75 -4.16
CA TYR A 150 -7.99 1.33 -3.80
C TYR A 150 -7.38 2.04 -5.02
N PRO A 151 -6.80 3.22 -4.89
CA PRO A 151 -6.24 3.95 -6.03
C PRO A 151 -4.86 3.40 -6.43
N TRP A 152 -4.82 2.32 -7.20
CA TRP A 152 -3.59 1.62 -7.59
C TRP A 152 -2.54 2.51 -8.28
N PRO A 153 -2.89 3.45 -9.18
CA PRO A 153 -1.88 4.25 -9.87
C PRO A 153 -0.96 5.01 -8.93
N VAL A 154 -1.46 5.40 -7.76
CA VAL A 154 -0.74 6.24 -6.79
C VAL A 154 -0.38 5.52 -5.49
N LEU A 155 -1.01 4.38 -5.15
CA LEU A 155 -0.73 3.64 -3.93
C LEU A 155 -0.20 2.23 -4.17
N GLY A 156 -0.17 1.76 -5.43
CA GLY A 156 0.20 0.39 -5.79
C GLY A 156 -0.84 -0.64 -5.36
N LEU A 157 -0.39 -1.87 -5.13
CA LEU A 157 -1.29 -2.94 -4.67
C LEU A 157 -1.69 -2.72 -3.21
N PRO A 158 -2.98 -2.95 -2.86
CA PRO A 158 -3.43 -2.79 -1.49
C PRO A 158 -2.72 -3.76 -0.54
N PRO A 159 -2.26 -3.29 0.62
CA PRO A 159 -1.62 -4.16 1.61
C PRO A 159 -2.62 -5.20 2.14
N VAL A 160 -2.11 -6.31 2.65
CA VAL A 160 -2.94 -7.42 3.13
C VAL A 160 -3.91 -6.99 4.21
N TRP A 161 -3.45 -6.15 5.15
CA TRP A 161 -4.28 -5.65 6.25
C TRP A 161 -5.46 -4.80 5.75
N TYR A 162 -5.30 -4.01 4.67
CA TYR A 162 -6.37 -3.18 4.09
C TYR A 162 -7.54 -4.03 3.57
N LYS A 163 -7.25 -5.23 3.08
CA LYS A 163 -8.24 -6.19 2.58
C LYS A 163 -8.87 -7.04 3.69
N SER A 164 -8.32 -7.02 4.89
CA SER A 164 -8.77 -7.89 5.99
C SER A 164 -10.16 -7.50 6.50
N ALA A 165 -10.99 -8.48 6.83
CA ALA A 165 -12.32 -8.25 7.39
C ALA A 165 -12.26 -7.46 8.72
N PRO A 166 -11.30 -7.70 9.64
CA PRO A 166 -11.14 -6.89 10.85
C PRO A 166 -10.93 -5.41 10.56
N TYR A 167 -10.01 -5.05 9.64
CA TYR A 167 -9.77 -3.65 9.28
C TYR A 167 -11.03 -3.01 8.72
N ARG A 168 -11.65 -3.66 7.73
CA ARG A 168 -12.84 -3.13 7.03
C ARG A 168 -14.01 -2.85 8.00
N SER A 169 -14.24 -3.73 8.94
CA SER A 169 -15.28 -3.56 9.95
C SER A 169 -14.93 -2.51 10.99
N ARG A 170 -13.71 -2.60 11.55
CA ARG A 170 -13.31 -1.75 12.67
C ARG A 170 -12.99 -0.32 12.25
N ALA A 171 -12.54 -0.10 11.03
CA ALA A 171 -12.33 1.25 10.51
C ALA A 171 -13.59 2.13 10.61
N VAL A 172 -14.77 1.53 10.46
CA VAL A 172 -16.05 2.24 10.58
C VAL A 172 -16.55 2.29 12.04
N LEU A 173 -16.41 1.18 12.77
CA LEU A 173 -16.98 1.07 14.13
C LEU A 173 -16.11 1.73 15.21
N ASP A 174 -14.78 1.64 15.09
CA ASP A 174 -13.80 2.19 16.03
C ASP A 174 -12.56 2.72 15.30
N PRO A 175 -12.69 3.79 14.48
CA PRO A 175 -11.56 4.33 13.72
C PRO A 175 -10.41 4.77 14.60
N ARG A 176 -10.69 5.35 15.78
CA ARG A 176 -9.63 5.77 16.71
C ARG A 176 -8.88 4.59 17.31
N GLY A 177 -9.55 3.47 17.55
CA GLY A 177 -8.90 2.22 17.98
C GLY A 177 -7.98 1.66 16.89
N VAL A 178 -8.42 1.66 15.64
CA VAL A 178 -7.59 1.28 14.51
C VAL A 178 -6.36 2.18 14.40
N LEU A 179 -6.52 3.50 14.44
CA LEU A 179 -5.41 4.45 14.40
C LEU A 179 -4.37 4.18 15.50
N ARG A 180 -4.82 3.91 16.74
CA ARG A 180 -3.90 3.54 17.84
C ARG A 180 -3.12 2.26 17.56
N GLU A 181 -3.70 1.28 16.91
CA GLU A 181 -3.00 0.03 16.52
C GLU A 181 -1.89 0.27 15.49
N PHE A 182 -2.07 1.30 14.64
CA PHE A 182 -1.02 1.77 13.71
C PHE A 182 -0.05 2.78 14.37
N GLY A 183 -0.15 2.98 15.69
CA GLY A 183 0.71 3.91 16.43
C GLY A 183 0.32 5.39 16.28
N THR A 184 -0.86 5.67 15.71
CA THR A 184 -1.33 7.05 15.48
C THR A 184 -2.31 7.48 16.58
N ILE A 185 -1.89 8.44 17.37
CA ILE A 185 -2.74 9.04 18.41
C ILE A 185 -3.31 10.34 17.88
N ILE A 186 -4.64 10.40 17.82
CA ILE A 186 -5.39 11.58 17.40
C ILE A 186 -6.09 12.20 18.62
N GLY A 187 -5.82 13.47 18.86
CA GLY A 187 -6.41 14.21 19.99
C GLY A 187 -7.94 14.25 19.93
N ASP A 188 -8.60 14.29 21.09
CA ASP A 188 -10.06 14.20 21.20
C ASP A 188 -10.82 15.31 20.47
N LYS A 189 -10.20 16.48 20.30
CA LYS A 189 -10.77 17.64 19.60
C LYS A 189 -10.64 17.54 18.06
N VAL A 190 -9.87 16.58 17.54
CA VAL A 190 -9.72 16.38 16.10
C VAL A 190 -10.81 15.43 15.63
N GLU A 191 -11.56 15.84 14.63
CA GLU A 191 -12.57 14.97 13.99
C GLU A 191 -11.88 13.88 13.19
N VAL A 192 -12.30 12.63 13.34
CA VAL A 192 -11.85 11.51 12.49
C VAL A 192 -12.95 11.19 11.47
N ARG A 193 -12.65 11.35 10.19
CA ARG A 193 -13.54 11.04 9.08
C ARG A 193 -13.09 9.78 8.37
N VAL A 194 -14.02 8.85 8.15
CA VAL A 194 -13.77 7.60 7.44
C VAL A 194 -14.46 7.67 6.08
N TRP A 195 -13.68 7.43 5.02
CA TRP A 195 -14.13 7.47 3.63
C TRP A 195 -14.17 6.05 3.07
N ASP A 196 -15.34 5.63 2.63
CA ASP A 196 -15.55 4.29 2.08
C ASP A 196 -15.38 4.31 0.55
N SER A 197 -14.29 3.76 0.06
CA SER A 197 -14.02 3.63 -1.37
C SER A 197 -14.99 2.62 -2.00
N THR A 198 -15.44 2.92 -3.20
CA THR A 198 -16.34 2.06 -3.98
C THR A 198 -15.68 1.60 -5.28
N ALA A 199 -16.40 0.84 -6.11
CA ALA A 199 -15.93 0.46 -7.44
C ALA A 199 -15.64 1.68 -8.33
N GLU A 200 -16.33 2.79 -8.12
CA GLU A 200 -16.25 4.00 -8.95
C GLU A 200 -15.38 5.08 -8.30
N LEU A 201 -15.42 5.20 -6.97
CA LEU A 201 -14.70 6.24 -6.22
C LEU A 201 -13.52 5.64 -5.47
N ARG A 202 -12.34 6.25 -5.63
CA ARG A 202 -11.11 5.92 -4.90
C ARG A 202 -10.64 7.12 -4.11
N TYR A 203 -10.51 6.97 -2.82
CA TYR A 203 -10.04 8.05 -1.95
C TYR A 203 -8.54 7.98 -1.72
N LEU A 204 -7.91 9.16 -1.72
CA LEU A 204 -6.52 9.39 -1.34
C LEU A 204 -6.48 10.43 -0.24
N VAL A 205 -5.80 10.15 0.86
CA VAL A 205 -5.57 11.17 1.88
C VAL A 205 -4.37 12.02 1.50
N LEU A 206 -4.54 13.34 1.53
CA LEU A 206 -3.46 14.32 1.54
C LEU A 206 -3.10 14.58 3.02
N PRO A 207 -2.00 13.99 3.53
CA PRO A 207 -1.61 14.20 4.92
C PRO A 207 -1.09 15.61 5.14
N GLU A 208 -1.13 16.09 6.39
CA GLU A 208 -0.49 17.35 6.76
C GLU A 208 1.02 17.27 6.50
N ARG A 209 1.58 18.38 6.01
CA ARG A 209 3.04 18.52 5.92
C ARG A 209 3.63 18.52 7.32
N PRO A 210 4.59 17.65 7.64
CA PRO A 210 5.18 17.61 8.96
C PRO A 210 5.97 18.89 9.26
N SER A 211 5.93 19.32 10.51
CA SER A 211 6.76 20.44 11.00
C SER A 211 8.23 20.09 10.86
N GLY A 212 9.06 21.10 10.62
CA GLY A 212 10.50 20.92 10.41
C GLY A 212 10.88 20.54 8.98
N ALA A 213 9.93 20.44 8.07
CA ALA A 213 10.16 20.15 6.65
C ALA A 213 10.13 21.39 5.75
N GLU A 214 10.18 22.61 6.31
CA GLU A 214 9.94 23.87 5.60
C GLU A 214 10.96 24.16 4.50
N GLY A 215 12.18 23.71 4.61
CA GLY A 215 13.24 23.93 3.62
C GLY A 215 13.49 22.75 2.66
N PHE A 216 12.66 21.69 2.74
CA PHE A 216 12.89 20.48 1.97
C PHE A 216 12.48 20.65 0.50
N SER A 217 13.27 20.04 -0.40
CA SER A 217 12.88 19.89 -1.81
C SER A 217 11.67 18.97 -1.95
N GLU A 218 11.01 19.01 -3.13
CA GLU A 218 9.88 18.14 -3.41
C GLU A 218 10.25 16.65 -3.28
N GLU A 219 11.47 16.26 -3.69
CA GLU A 219 11.97 14.89 -3.57
C GLU A 219 12.16 14.48 -2.10
N GLN A 220 12.73 15.37 -1.29
CA GLN A 220 12.90 15.14 0.15
C GLN A 220 11.56 15.03 0.87
N LEU A 221 10.59 15.87 0.48
CA LEU A 221 9.23 15.80 1.00
C LEU A 221 8.54 14.49 0.64
N ALA A 222 8.75 13.98 -0.57
CA ALA A 222 8.19 12.71 -1.01
C ALA A 222 8.69 11.51 -0.18
N GLU A 223 9.91 11.55 0.36
CA GLU A 223 10.44 10.50 1.24
C GLU A 223 9.76 10.46 2.63
N LEU A 224 9.11 11.55 3.04
CA LEU A 224 8.34 11.62 4.29
C LEU A 224 6.95 11.00 4.14
N VAL A 225 6.47 10.81 2.91
CA VAL A 225 5.14 10.28 2.62
C VAL A 225 5.18 8.76 2.49
N THR A 226 4.30 8.08 3.20
CA THR A 226 4.17 6.63 3.14
C THR A 226 2.81 6.24 2.56
N ARG A 227 2.67 4.98 2.10
CA ARG A 227 1.37 4.43 1.74
C ARG A 227 0.36 4.57 2.86
N ASP A 228 0.76 4.26 4.08
CA ASP A 228 -0.11 4.27 5.26
C ASP A 228 -0.56 5.69 5.62
N SER A 229 0.28 6.72 5.38
CA SER A 229 -0.13 8.11 5.56
C SER A 229 -1.12 8.58 4.50
N MET A 230 -1.06 8.01 3.29
CA MET A 230 -2.00 8.30 2.20
C MET A 230 -3.31 7.49 2.29
N ILE A 231 -3.32 6.41 3.07
CA ILE A 231 -4.56 5.73 3.50
C ILE A 231 -5.15 6.45 4.74
N GLY A 232 -4.31 7.18 5.47
CA GLY A 232 -4.69 7.92 6.66
C GLY A 232 -4.63 7.12 7.95
N VAL A 233 -4.01 5.93 7.97
CA VAL A 233 -3.80 5.16 9.21
C VAL A 233 -2.57 5.62 9.98
N THR A 234 -1.64 6.33 9.32
CA THR A 234 -0.51 7.02 9.96
C THR A 234 -0.44 8.49 9.56
N ARG A 235 0.41 9.25 10.21
CA ARG A 235 0.85 10.58 9.75
C ARG A 235 2.02 10.42 8.77
N ALA A 236 2.33 11.46 8.01
CA ALA A 236 3.61 11.54 7.32
C ALA A 236 4.77 11.48 8.33
N LYS A 237 5.92 10.95 7.91
CA LYS A 237 7.10 10.84 8.76
C LYS A 237 7.61 12.23 9.15
N ALA A 238 8.05 12.37 10.39
CA ALA A 238 8.79 13.56 10.79
C ALA A 238 10.17 13.56 10.09
N PRO A 239 10.73 14.75 9.74
CA PRO A 239 12.10 14.85 9.28
C PRO A 239 13.09 14.27 10.31
N GLU A 240 14.13 13.59 9.85
CA GLU A 240 15.17 13.09 10.74
C GLU A 240 15.94 14.29 11.36
N GLY A 241 16.14 14.26 12.67
CA GLY A 241 16.91 15.28 13.40
C GLY A 241 16.11 16.45 13.98
N VAL A 242 14.77 16.45 13.88
CA VAL A 242 13.89 17.40 14.56
C VAL A 242 13.22 16.68 15.73
N SER A 243 13.81 16.80 16.91
CA SER A 243 13.28 16.31 18.19
C SER A 243 12.79 17.47 19.01
#